data_8f0636d0e51eafef93a3fa7f90231829
#
_entry.id   8f0636d0e51eafef93a3fa7f90231829
#
_cell.length_a   1.000
_cell.length_b   1.000
_cell.length_c   1.000
_cell.angle_alpha   90.00
_cell.angle_beta   90.00
_cell.angle_gamma   90.00
#
_symmetry.space_group_name_H-M   'P 1'
#
loop_
_entity.id
_entity.type
_entity.pdbx_description
1 polymer ?
#
loop_
_entity_poly.entity_id
_entity_poly.type
_entity_poly.pdbx_seq_one_letter_code
_entity_poly.pdbx_strand_id
1 'polypeptide(L)'
;MASPNRLSLAMERTGQWVFSQEIPTDVIVDVGEATFSLHKFMLVAKSNFIRKLVMESKESEITRIDLSDIPGGPGIFEKAAKFCYGVNFEITVHNVAVLRCAAEFLQMTDQFCENNLAGRTEDFLSQVAFFTLTGAVTVLKSCRHLLPYAEELGIVKRCVEAVCAKACSEANFPSRSPPNWWTEELAVLDIDFFGRVIAAMKQRGAKSLTLASALITYTERALQDLVRDHTGNGIRSSDPGDSDSRSKQRKLLESIVDLFPSEKAAFPIHFLCCLLRCAIYLRASTACKTELEKRISAILEHVTVDDLLVLSFTYDGERLFDLESVRRIVSGFVEKEKSSAVFAAGEFREPCSGPMLRVAKIVDAYLAEIAGYGELSISKFNGIAILIPKNARKVDDDLYRAVDVYLKSHPKLDEIEREKVCSVMDPLKLSYEARLHASQNKRLPVQIVLHALYYDQLRLRSGVEERDSGAERNHLQVDVSLVRENEELRTELMKMKMFISDMQKSVPNSQGHGTTSSVSSKKTTFFSSMSRTLGKLNPFRNGSKDTTHLEDGNVDFTKPRKRRFSVS
;
A
#
# COMPACT_ATOMS: atom_id res chain seq x y z
N MET A 1 35.25 -31.44 34.36
CA MET A 1 34.06 -31.43 35.24
C MET A 1 34.48 -30.80 36.56
N ALA A 2 34.17 -29.54 36.77
CA ALA A 2 34.45 -28.85 38.03
C ALA A 2 33.53 -29.38 39.12
N SER A 3 34.07 -29.78 40.26
CA SER A 3 33.30 -30.17 41.45
C SER A 3 32.29 -29.10 41.82
N PRO A 4 31.02 -29.42 42.06
CA PRO A 4 30.07 -28.45 42.56
C PRO A 4 30.63 -27.85 43.85
N ASN A 5 30.67 -26.50 43.84
CA ASN A 5 31.30 -25.73 44.91
C ASN A 5 30.64 -26.11 46.24
N ARG A 6 31.42 -26.72 47.19
CA ARG A 6 30.93 -27.21 48.51
C ARG A 6 30.19 -26.13 49.30
N LEU A 7 30.57 -24.87 49.13
CA LEU A 7 29.89 -23.69 49.69
C LEU A 7 28.48 -23.50 49.17
N SER A 8 28.22 -23.70 47.86
CA SER A 8 26.90 -23.60 47.26
C SER A 8 25.94 -24.65 47.80
N LEU A 9 26.40 -25.91 47.91
CA LEU A 9 25.63 -27.00 48.51
C LEU A 9 25.36 -26.79 50.01
N ALA A 10 26.29 -26.20 50.74
CA ALA A 10 26.11 -25.89 52.15
C ALA A 10 25.06 -24.76 52.32
N MET A 11 25.10 -23.73 51.51
CA MET A 11 24.09 -22.64 51.54
C MET A 11 22.70 -23.12 51.14
N GLU A 12 22.57 -23.99 50.15
CA GLU A 12 21.30 -24.58 49.75
C GLU A 12 20.69 -25.42 50.89
N ARG A 13 21.51 -26.26 51.53
CA ARG A 13 21.10 -27.04 52.71
C ARG A 13 20.70 -26.14 53.87
N THR A 14 21.47 -25.09 54.13
CA THR A 14 21.16 -24.11 55.18
C THR A 14 19.86 -23.38 54.91
N GLY A 15 19.60 -22.94 53.66
CA GLY A 15 18.36 -22.30 53.27
C GLY A 15 17.14 -23.22 53.44
N GLN A 16 17.23 -24.47 52.99
CA GLN A 16 16.19 -25.48 53.20
C GLN A 16 15.94 -25.75 54.69
N TRP A 17 17.03 -25.83 55.49
CA TRP A 17 16.92 -26.02 56.94
C TRP A 17 16.28 -24.82 57.62
N VAL A 18 16.63 -23.58 57.25
CA VAL A 18 16.01 -22.34 57.79
C VAL A 18 14.49 -22.31 57.55
N PHE A 19 14.03 -22.67 56.36
CA PHE A 19 12.59 -22.74 56.06
C PHE A 19 11.87 -23.88 56.82
N SER A 20 12.54 -25.01 57.05
CA SER A 20 11.94 -26.18 57.70
C SER A 20 11.87 -26.09 59.23
N GLN A 21 12.67 -25.22 59.87
CA GLN A 21 12.79 -25.09 61.31
C GLN A 21 12.02 -23.91 61.93
N GLU A 22 11.21 -23.17 61.13
CA GLU A 22 10.44 -21.99 61.58
C GLU A 22 11.29 -20.98 62.38
N ILE A 23 12.51 -20.74 61.96
CA ILE A 23 13.39 -19.77 62.63
C ILE A 23 12.75 -18.38 62.56
N PRO A 24 12.70 -17.62 63.68
CA PRO A 24 12.13 -16.29 63.71
C PRO A 24 12.80 -15.34 62.70
N THR A 25 12.01 -14.65 61.90
CA THR A 25 12.49 -13.65 60.95
C THR A 25 12.90 -12.36 61.65
N ASP A 26 13.94 -11.70 61.14
CA ASP A 26 14.53 -10.48 61.70
C ASP A 26 14.53 -9.30 60.74
N VAL A 27 13.92 -9.47 59.55
CA VAL A 27 13.71 -8.39 58.57
C VAL A 27 12.38 -8.56 57.85
N ILE A 28 11.68 -7.45 57.69
CA ILE A 28 10.47 -7.34 56.87
C ILE A 28 10.81 -6.53 55.65
N VAL A 29 10.53 -7.07 54.47
CA VAL A 29 10.76 -6.41 53.19
C VAL A 29 9.41 -6.17 52.51
N ASP A 30 9.08 -4.91 52.28
CA ASP A 30 7.89 -4.49 51.55
C ASP A 30 8.26 -4.27 50.05
N VAL A 31 7.44 -4.84 49.18
CA VAL A 31 7.60 -4.68 47.71
C VAL A 31 6.22 -4.43 47.12
N GLY A 32 5.89 -3.16 46.89
CA GLY A 32 4.55 -2.76 46.49
C GLY A 32 3.51 -3.18 47.57
N GLU A 33 2.54 -4.00 47.20
CA GLU A 33 1.52 -4.50 48.13
C GLU A 33 1.91 -5.76 48.88
N ALA A 34 3.05 -6.37 48.57
CA ALA A 34 3.49 -7.62 49.20
C ALA A 34 4.56 -7.38 50.27
N THR A 35 4.44 -8.14 51.39
CA THR A 35 5.35 -8.10 52.51
C THR A 35 6.02 -9.46 52.68
N PHE A 36 7.33 -9.47 52.79
CA PHE A 36 8.16 -10.67 52.96
C PHE A 36 8.85 -10.66 54.30
N SER A 37 8.59 -11.67 55.14
CA SER A 37 9.29 -11.88 56.39
C SER A 37 10.49 -12.80 56.16
N LEU A 38 11.69 -12.26 56.31
CA LEU A 38 12.95 -12.91 55.90
C LEU A 38 14.03 -12.81 56.98
N HIS A 39 15.21 -13.34 56.66
CA HIS A 39 16.37 -13.33 57.57
C HIS A 39 17.49 -12.43 56.99
N LYS A 40 17.93 -11.44 57.80
CA LYS A 40 18.99 -10.47 57.42
C LYS A 40 20.24 -11.15 56.87
N PHE A 41 20.72 -12.17 57.54
CA PHE A 41 21.99 -12.82 57.17
C PHE A 41 21.96 -13.46 55.79
N MET A 42 20.79 -13.99 55.36
CA MET A 42 20.65 -14.58 54.01
C MET A 42 20.68 -13.51 52.93
N LEU A 43 20.00 -12.38 53.17
CA LEU A 43 19.95 -11.30 52.22
C LEU A 43 21.25 -10.52 52.10
N VAL A 44 21.89 -10.17 53.25
CA VAL A 44 23.13 -9.39 53.28
C VAL A 44 24.35 -10.18 52.74
N ALA A 45 24.26 -11.51 52.74
CA ALA A 45 25.31 -12.37 52.17
C ALA A 45 25.38 -12.27 50.64
N LYS A 46 24.27 -11.88 49.96
CA LYS A 46 24.19 -11.86 48.52
C LYS A 46 23.88 -10.48 47.95
N SER A 47 23.24 -9.58 48.72
CA SER A 47 22.84 -8.23 48.29
C SER A 47 23.65 -7.16 49.04
N ASN A 48 24.50 -6.43 48.32
CA ASN A 48 25.25 -5.31 48.90
C ASN A 48 24.30 -4.11 49.17
N PHE A 49 23.23 -3.96 48.41
CA PHE A 49 22.22 -2.91 48.63
C PHE A 49 21.51 -3.15 49.98
N ILE A 50 20.97 -4.34 50.20
CA ILE A 50 20.30 -4.66 51.48
C ILE A 50 21.30 -4.61 52.63
N ARG A 51 22.56 -5.06 52.41
CA ARG A 51 23.62 -4.94 53.42
C ARG A 51 23.82 -3.52 53.89
N LYS A 52 23.88 -2.55 52.97
CA LYS A 52 24.03 -1.13 53.32
C LYS A 52 22.84 -0.65 54.14
N LEU A 53 21.62 -0.93 53.71
CA LEU A 53 20.41 -0.54 54.43
C LEU A 53 20.35 -1.12 55.86
N VAL A 54 20.72 -2.40 56.04
CA VAL A 54 20.75 -3.04 57.34
C VAL A 54 21.84 -2.43 58.24
N MET A 55 23.01 -2.08 57.69
CA MET A 55 24.11 -1.46 58.45
C MET A 55 23.81 0.00 58.82
N GLU A 56 23.04 0.70 58.06
CA GLU A 56 22.61 2.08 58.31
C GLU A 56 21.47 2.13 59.33
N SER A 57 20.69 1.06 59.48
CA SER A 57 19.61 0.99 60.46
C SER A 57 20.17 0.90 61.89
N LYS A 58 19.73 1.80 62.76
CA LYS A 58 20.18 1.86 64.17
C LYS A 58 19.40 0.91 65.09
N GLU A 59 18.40 0.20 64.57
CA GLU A 59 17.49 -0.62 65.36
C GLU A 59 18.07 -2.05 65.54
N SER A 60 18.07 -2.53 66.79
CA SER A 60 18.52 -3.89 67.15
C SER A 60 17.43 -4.95 66.87
N GLU A 61 16.19 -4.54 66.71
CA GLU A 61 15.04 -5.41 66.47
C GLU A 61 14.72 -5.62 64.98
N ILE A 62 13.51 -5.96 64.62
CA ILE A 62 13.09 -6.23 63.25
C ILE A 62 13.29 -4.98 62.37
N THR A 63 14.15 -5.11 61.38
CA THR A 63 14.36 -4.02 60.38
C THR A 63 13.33 -4.11 59.29
N ARG A 64 12.67 -2.96 58.97
CA ARG A 64 11.75 -2.85 57.81
C ARG A 64 12.43 -2.16 56.66
N ILE A 65 12.37 -2.77 55.48
CA ILE A 65 13.01 -2.29 54.25
C ILE A 65 11.96 -2.16 53.16
N ASP A 66 11.86 -0.98 52.55
CA ASP A 66 10.99 -0.76 51.41
C ASP A 66 11.77 -0.92 50.11
N LEU A 67 11.34 -1.84 49.25
CA LEU A 67 11.88 -2.13 47.92
C LEU A 67 10.79 -2.02 46.86
N SER A 68 9.82 -1.09 47.03
CA SER A 68 8.70 -0.92 46.10
C SER A 68 9.15 -0.56 44.69
N ASP A 69 10.32 0.07 44.53
CA ASP A 69 10.89 0.48 43.25
C ASP A 69 11.67 -0.63 42.53
N ILE A 70 11.72 -1.86 43.07
CA ILE A 70 12.48 -2.94 42.44
C ILE A 70 11.90 -3.31 41.07
N PRO A 71 12.72 -3.41 40.01
CA PRO A 71 12.26 -3.86 38.70
C PRO A 71 11.55 -5.23 38.78
N GLY A 72 10.33 -5.31 38.27
CA GLY A 72 9.55 -6.54 38.21
C GLY A 72 8.74 -6.89 39.47
N GLY A 73 8.80 -6.07 40.52
CA GLY A 73 7.94 -6.13 41.68
C GLY A 73 8.06 -7.42 42.52
N PRO A 74 6.98 -7.78 43.26
CA PRO A 74 7.02 -8.84 44.28
C PRO A 74 7.48 -10.20 43.74
N GLY A 75 6.96 -10.61 42.58
CA GLY A 75 7.26 -11.93 42.01
C GLY A 75 8.73 -12.10 41.59
N ILE A 76 9.41 -11.01 41.24
CA ILE A 76 10.85 -11.03 40.92
C ILE A 76 11.67 -10.93 42.19
N PHE A 77 11.26 -10.12 43.16
CA PHE A 77 11.91 -10.09 44.47
C PHE A 77 11.86 -11.47 45.15
N GLU A 78 10.75 -12.17 45.08
CA GLU A 78 10.63 -13.55 45.61
C GLU A 78 11.70 -14.47 45.02
N LYS A 79 11.95 -14.39 43.69
CA LYS A 79 13.00 -15.17 43.02
C LYS A 79 14.41 -14.77 43.50
N ALA A 80 14.66 -13.47 43.65
CA ALA A 80 15.91 -12.96 44.19
C ALA A 80 16.11 -13.39 45.65
N ALA A 81 15.08 -13.39 46.47
CA ALA A 81 15.11 -13.93 47.83
C ALA A 81 15.37 -15.43 47.82
N LYS A 82 14.70 -16.24 47.01
CA LYS A 82 14.97 -17.66 46.82
C LYS A 82 16.44 -17.92 46.48
N PHE A 83 17.02 -17.08 45.62
CA PHE A 83 18.44 -17.15 45.29
C PHE A 83 19.30 -16.93 46.55
N CYS A 84 18.98 -15.95 47.39
CA CYS A 84 19.72 -15.70 48.65
C CYS A 84 19.68 -16.91 49.60
N TYR A 85 18.56 -17.62 49.60
CA TYR A 85 18.38 -18.83 50.42
C TYR A 85 18.96 -20.11 49.79
N GLY A 86 19.50 -20.04 48.55
CA GLY A 86 19.95 -21.22 47.82
C GLY A 86 18.82 -22.13 47.34
N VAL A 87 17.57 -21.63 47.33
CA VAL A 87 16.39 -22.36 46.84
C VAL A 87 16.35 -22.28 45.31
N ASN A 88 16.14 -23.43 44.71
CA ASN A 88 16.04 -23.49 43.24
C ASN A 88 14.85 -22.76 42.72
N PHE A 89 15.05 -22.00 41.68
CA PHE A 89 14.01 -21.36 40.85
C PHE A 89 14.45 -21.37 39.39
N GLU A 90 13.51 -21.23 38.50
CA GLU A 90 13.75 -21.30 37.06
C GLU A 90 14.07 -19.93 36.49
N ILE A 91 15.21 -19.82 35.80
CA ILE A 91 15.51 -18.69 34.91
C ILE A 91 15.05 -19.07 33.51
N THR A 92 14.21 -18.23 32.90
CA THR A 92 13.63 -18.44 31.59
C THR A 92 13.87 -17.21 30.71
N VAL A 93 13.65 -17.33 29.40
CA VAL A 93 13.69 -16.18 28.45
C VAL A 93 12.67 -15.10 28.79
N HIS A 94 11.63 -15.42 29.56
CA HIS A 94 10.58 -14.47 29.95
C HIS A 94 10.92 -13.66 31.22
N ASN A 95 11.80 -14.19 32.08
CA ASN A 95 12.12 -13.54 33.35
C ASN A 95 13.57 -13.07 33.47
N VAL A 96 14.47 -13.52 32.59
CA VAL A 96 15.92 -13.25 32.72
C VAL A 96 16.24 -11.75 32.67
N ALA A 97 15.60 -10.99 31.80
CA ALA A 97 15.85 -9.53 31.68
C ALA A 97 15.47 -8.79 32.96
N VAL A 98 14.29 -9.06 33.50
CA VAL A 98 13.82 -8.42 34.73
C VAL A 98 14.62 -8.89 35.95
N LEU A 99 15.00 -10.18 36.02
CA LEU A 99 15.89 -10.68 37.06
C LEU A 99 17.28 -10.03 37.01
N ARG A 100 17.83 -9.80 35.79
CA ARG A 100 19.09 -9.09 35.63
C ARG A 100 19.01 -7.64 36.12
N CYS A 101 17.90 -6.95 35.80
CA CYS A 101 17.65 -5.59 36.29
C CYS A 101 17.48 -5.58 37.83
N ALA A 102 16.75 -6.51 38.40
CA ALA A 102 16.57 -6.62 39.84
C ALA A 102 17.88 -6.98 40.56
N ALA A 103 18.70 -7.85 39.97
CA ALA A 103 20.02 -8.18 40.49
C ALA A 103 20.95 -6.97 40.56
N GLU A 104 20.90 -6.09 39.54
CA GLU A 104 21.65 -4.83 39.55
C GLU A 104 21.13 -3.88 40.63
N PHE A 105 19.80 -3.67 40.68
CA PHE A 105 19.14 -2.86 41.69
C PHE A 105 19.52 -3.27 43.10
N LEU A 106 19.53 -4.58 43.39
CA LEU A 106 19.89 -5.16 44.66
C LEU A 106 21.43 -5.24 44.87
N GLN A 107 22.25 -4.82 43.90
CA GLN A 107 23.69 -4.95 43.89
C GLN A 107 24.16 -6.40 44.18
N MET A 108 23.48 -7.37 43.59
CA MET A 108 23.82 -8.80 43.66
C MET A 108 24.78 -9.16 42.54
N THR A 109 25.95 -8.53 42.53
CA THR A 109 26.98 -8.65 41.49
C THR A 109 28.10 -9.62 41.90
N ASP A 110 28.83 -10.15 40.93
CA ASP A 110 29.98 -11.06 41.19
C ASP A 110 31.16 -10.32 41.86
N GLN A 111 31.21 -8.99 41.78
CA GLN A 111 32.16 -8.16 42.53
C GLN A 111 31.90 -8.23 44.03
N PHE A 112 30.64 -8.38 44.44
CA PHE A 112 30.26 -8.47 45.84
C PHE A 112 30.34 -9.92 46.36
N CYS A 113 29.89 -10.88 45.58
CA CYS A 113 29.94 -12.31 45.94
C CYS A 113 30.04 -13.13 44.63
N GLU A 114 30.98 -14.05 44.55
CA GLU A 114 31.16 -14.94 43.39
C GLU A 114 29.90 -15.75 43.07
N ASN A 115 29.65 -15.96 41.77
CA ASN A 115 28.49 -16.70 41.27
C ASN A 115 27.15 -16.10 41.74
N ASN A 116 27.05 -14.79 41.78
CA ASN A 116 25.86 -14.08 42.22
C ASN A 116 24.77 -14.05 41.13
N LEU A 117 23.60 -13.50 41.46
CA LEU A 117 22.43 -13.50 40.58
C LEU A 117 22.70 -12.75 39.27
N ALA A 118 23.44 -11.64 39.32
CA ALA A 118 23.81 -10.89 38.12
C ALA A 118 24.59 -11.74 37.12
N GLY A 119 25.64 -12.44 37.59
CA GLY A 119 26.45 -13.35 36.76
C GLY A 119 25.62 -14.51 36.19
N ARG A 120 24.77 -15.14 37.01
CA ARG A 120 23.90 -16.24 36.55
C ARG A 120 22.90 -15.82 35.47
N THR A 121 22.31 -14.63 35.62
CA THR A 121 21.40 -14.10 34.61
C THR A 121 22.15 -13.72 33.32
N GLU A 122 23.37 -13.24 33.45
CA GLU A 122 24.25 -12.89 32.34
C GLU A 122 24.67 -14.12 31.53
N ASP A 123 25.04 -15.20 32.24
CA ASP A 123 25.34 -16.49 31.61
C ASP A 123 24.13 -17.04 30.86
N PHE A 124 22.95 -16.98 31.46
CA PHE A 124 21.72 -17.41 30.78
C PHE A 124 21.41 -16.57 29.55
N LEU A 125 21.56 -15.25 29.62
CA LEU A 125 21.36 -14.36 28.47
C LEU A 125 22.28 -14.75 27.31
N SER A 126 23.60 -14.93 27.60
CA SER A 126 24.60 -15.20 26.58
C SER A 126 24.53 -16.60 26.01
N GLN A 127 24.34 -17.62 26.86
CA GLN A 127 24.46 -19.03 26.49
C GLN A 127 23.12 -19.63 26.03
N VAL A 128 21.97 -19.11 26.48
CA VAL A 128 20.65 -19.68 26.21
C VAL A 128 19.77 -18.72 25.43
N ALA A 129 19.51 -17.52 25.98
CA ALA A 129 18.53 -16.64 25.42
C ALA A 129 18.92 -16.12 24.02
N PHE A 130 20.17 -15.73 23.82
CA PHE A 130 20.66 -15.21 22.52
C PHE A 130 21.07 -16.32 21.54
N PHE A 131 20.94 -17.57 21.93
CA PHE A 131 21.25 -18.68 21.03
C PHE A 131 20.21 -18.84 19.91
N THR A 132 18.95 -18.53 20.19
CA THR A 132 17.84 -18.63 19.22
C THR A 132 17.24 -17.26 18.91
N LEU A 133 16.66 -17.12 17.70
CA LEU A 133 15.94 -15.90 17.32
C LEU A 133 14.75 -15.64 18.26
N THR A 134 13.92 -16.66 18.48
CA THR A 134 12.72 -16.57 19.35
C THR A 134 13.10 -16.17 20.78
N GLY A 135 14.20 -16.74 21.33
CA GLY A 135 14.69 -16.39 22.66
C GLY A 135 15.10 -14.91 22.74
N ALA A 136 15.92 -14.45 21.79
CA ALA A 136 16.38 -13.07 21.75
C ALA A 136 15.24 -12.08 21.58
N VAL A 137 14.24 -12.38 20.72
CA VAL A 137 13.02 -11.56 20.52
C VAL A 137 12.18 -11.52 21.80
N THR A 138 12.01 -12.66 22.49
CA THR A 138 11.23 -12.72 23.74
C THR A 138 11.86 -11.86 24.84
N VAL A 139 13.19 -11.92 24.98
CA VAL A 139 13.93 -11.07 25.94
C VAL A 139 13.79 -9.60 25.55
N LEU A 140 13.99 -9.24 24.27
CA LEU A 140 13.86 -7.87 23.79
C LEU A 140 12.46 -7.31 24.09
N LYS A 141 11.41 -8.06 23.80
CA LYS A 141 10.04 -7.69 24.09
C LYS A 141 9.81 -7.43 25.58
N SER A 142 10.38 -8.25 26.47
CA SER A 142 10.25 -8.07 27.92
C SER A 142 10.94 -6.80 28.44
N CYS A 143 11.95 -6.29 27.71
CA CYS A 143 12.68 -5.06 28.09
C CYS A 143 11.81 -3.79 28.00
N ARG A 144 10.65 -3.81 27.33
CA ARG A 144 9.79 -2.63 27.18
C ARG A 144 9.41 -1.97 28.51
N HIS A 145 9.07 -2.80 29.49
CA HIS A 145 8.65 -2.35 30.81
C HIS A 145 9.83 -2.18 31.79
N LEU A 146 11.06 -2.42 31.32
CA LEU A 146 12.29 -2.34 32.13
C LEU A 146 13.14 -1.13 31.77
N LEU A 147 12.66 -0.26 30.89
CA LEU A 147 13.35 0.97 30.56
C LEU A 147 13.26 1.97 31.74
N PRO A 148 14.34 2.70 32.05
CA PRO A 148 15.63 2.77 31.36
C PRO A 148 16.65 1.70 31.77
N TYR A 149 16.45 0.94 32.85
CA TYR A 149 17.42 -0.04 33.39
C TYR A 149 17.99 -1.01 32.35
N ALA A 150 17.10 -1.59 31.52
CA ALA A 150 17.53 -2.55 30.50
C ALA A 150 18.43 -1.91 29.41
N GLU A 151 18.29 -0.60 29.18
CA GLU A 151 19.15 0.17 28.28
C GLU A 151 20.52 0.44 28.92
N GLU A 152 20.55 0.91 30.17
CA GLU A 152 21.75 1.21 30.92
C GLU A 152 22.63 -0.03 31.11
N LEU A 153 22.01 -1.20 31.32
CA LEU A 153 22.71 -2.49 31.40
C LEU A 153 23.09 -3.06 30.02
N GLY A 154 22.78 -2.37 28.94
CA GLY A 154 23.09 -2.80 27.58
C GLY A 154 22.35 -4.06 27.13
N ILE A 155 21.30 -4.50 27.84
CA ILE A 155 20.50 -5.68 27.49
C ILE A 155 19.81 -5.47 26.16
N VAL A 156 19.16 -4.32 25.98
CA VAL A 156 18.44 -3.96 24.73
C VAL A 156 19.38 -3.99 23.54
N LYS A 157 20.55 -3.36 23.65
CA LYS A 157 21.55 -3.32 22.58
C LYS A 157 21.96 -4.73 22.15
N ARG A 158 22.30 -5.60 23.12
CA ARG A 158 22.72 -6.99 22.85
C ARG A 158 21.58 -7.83 22.27
N CYS A 159 20.35 -7.63 22.75
CA CYS A 159 19.17 -8.27 22.15
C CYS A 159 19.01 -7.86 20.67
N VAL A 160 19.09 -6.56 20.36
CA VAL A 160 18.98 -6.06 18.98
C VAL A 160 20.09 -6.65 18.11
N GLU A 161 21.33 -6.72 18.59
CA GLU A 161 22.45 -7.32 17.88
C GLU A 161 22.24 -8.82 17.62
N ALA A 162 21.77 -9.56 18.64
CA ALA A 162 21.48 -10.99 18.52
C ALA A 162 20.32 -11.26 17.56
N VAL A 163 19.20 -10.53 17.71
CA VAL A 163 18.03 -10.62 16.80
C VAL A 163 18.43 -10.31 15.37
N CYS A 164 19.17 -9.21 15.16
CA CYS A 164 19.65 -8.82 13.83
C CYS A 164 20.53 -9.91 13.20
N ALA A 165 21.49 -10.45 13.95
CA ALA A 165 22.40 -11.49 13.47
C ALA A 165 21.63 -12.76 13.05
N LYS A 166 20.69 -13.20 13.89
CA LYS A 166 19.88 -14.40 13.64
C LYS A 166 18.89 -14.19 12.49
N ALA A 167 18.18 -13.05 12.45
CA ALA A 167 17.26 -12.74 11.37
C ALA A 167 17.96 -12.65 10.01
N CYS A 168 19.14 -12.03 9.92
CA CYS A 168 19.95 -12.02 8.70
C CYS A 168 20.44 -13.42 8.30
N SER A 169 20.77 -14.28 9.27
CA SER A 169 21.14 -15.67 9.00
C SER A 169 19.96 -16.45 8.44
N GLU A 170 18.79 -16.36 9.08
CA GLU A 170 17.57 -17.04 8.64
C GLU A 170 17.08 -16.53 7.28
N ALA A 171 17.23 -15.26 6.99
CA ALA A 171 16.89 -14.69 5.69
C ALA A 171 17.74 -15.24 4.55
N ASN A 172 19.00 -15.57 4.81
CA ASN A 172 19.92 -16.14 3.81
C ASN A 172 19.87 -17.67 3.77
N PHE A 173 19.71 -18.30 4.93
CA PHE A 173 19.73 -19.76 5.12
C PHE A 173 18.61 -20.16 6.08
N PRO A 174 17.37 -20.29 5.58
CA PRO A 174 16.22 -20.60 6.43
C PRO A 174 16.36 -21.97 7.09
N SER A 175 16.26 -22.01 8.42
CA SER A 175 16.34 -23.26 9.20
C SER A 175 15.01 -23.98 9.33
N ARG A 176 13.89 -23.31 9.00
CA ARG A 176 12.51 -23.81 9.15
C ARG A 176 11.65 -23.46 7.93
N SER A 177 10.53 -24.16 7.80
CA SER A 177 9.48 -23.85 6.83
C SER A 177 8.32 -23.14 7.56
N PRO A 178 7.74 -22.07 6.97
CA PRO A 178 8.11 -21.41 5.70
C PRO A 178 9.44 -20.63 5.80
N PRO A 179 10.13 -20.36 4.67
CA PRO A 179 11.43 -19.68 4.67
C PRO A 179 11.47 -18.31 5.34
N ASN A 180 10.33 -17.65 5.40
CA ASN A 180 10.16 -16.31 5.99
C ASN A 180 9.63 -16.35 7.44
N TRP A 181 9.65 -17.52 8.13
CA TRP A 181 9.15 -17.66 9.50
C TRP A 181 9.73 -16.63 10.48
N TRP A 182 10.97 -16.20 10.25
CA TRP A 182 11.67 -15.21 11.07
C TRP A 182 11.01 -13.82 11.06
N THR A 183 10.27 -13.47 10.00
CA THR A 183 9.55 -12.18 9.91
C THR A 183 8.38 -12.13 10.89
N GLU A 184 7.70 -13.26 11.10
CA GLU A 184 6.63 -13.39 12.09
C GLU A 184 7.16 -13.25 13.53
N GLU A 185 8.36 -13.77 13.79
CA GLU A 185 9.03 -13.58 15.09
C GLU A 185 9.31 -12.09 15.35
N LEU A 186 9.77 -11.35 14.34
CA LEU A 186 10.01 -9.91 14.48
C LEU A 186 8.72 -9.11 14.65
N ALA A 187 7.62 -9.57 14.06
CA ALA A 187 6.35 -8.85 14.06
C ALA A 187 5.65 -8.81 15.44
N VAL A 188 6.18 -9.50 16.47
CA VAL A 188 5.66 -9.40 17.84
C VAL A 188 6.26 -8.25 18.65
N LEU A 189 7.31 -7.59 18.12
CA LEU A 189 7.96 -6.44 18.75
C LEU A 189 7.10 -5.19 18.62
N ASP A 190 7.26 -4.25 19.56
CA ASP A 190 6.74 -2.89 19.36
C ASP A 190 7.53 -2.17 18.27
N ILE A 191 6.95 -1.09 17.74
CA ILE A 191 7.52 -0.35 16.59
C ILE A 191 8.91 0.22 16.90
N ASP A 192 9.19 0.63 18.15
CA ASP A 192 10.47 1.21 18.51
C ASP A 192 11.58 0.15 18.46
N PHE A 193 11.36 -1.02 19.08
CA PHE A 193 12.32 -2.12 19.03
C PHE A 193 12.43 -2.74 17.64
N PHE A 194 11.29 -2.88 16.94
CA PHE A 194 11.29 -3.33 15.55
C PHE A 194 12.13 -2.40 14.66
N GLY A 195 11.96 -1.08 14.80
CA GLY A 195 12.73 -0.08 14.07
C GLY A 195 14.23 -0.17 14.34
N ARG A 196 14.64 -0.39 15.61
CA ARG A 196 16.05 -0.62 15.97
C ARG A 196 16.62 -1.87 15.31
N VAL A 197 15.85 -2.96 15.26
CA VAL A 197 16.26 -4.20 14.59
C VAL A 197 16.41 -3.98 13.08
N ILE A 198 15.44 -3.33 12.42
CA ILE A 198 15.53 -2.99 10.99
C ILE A 198 16.73 -2.09 10.68
N ALA A 199 17.00 -1.09 11.52
CA ALA A 199 18.18 -0.23 11.39
C ALA A 199 19.49 -1.03 11.53
N ALA A 200 19.57 -1.93 12.51
CA ALA A 200 20.73 -2.81 12.69
C ALA A 200 20.92 -3.77 11.52
N MET A 201 19.84 -4.35 10.97
CA MET A 201 19.87 -5.19 9.76
C MET A 201 20.38 -4.41 8.55
N LYS A 202 19.92 -3.16 8.38
CA LYS A 202 20.38 -2.26 7.31
C LYS A 202 21.88 -1.94 7.44
N GLN A 203 22.36 -1.61 8.65
CA GLN A 203 23.77 -1.38 8.92
C GLN A 203 24.64 -2.61 8.66
N ARG A 204 24.10 -3.80 8.87
CA ARG A 204 24.76 -5.08 8.59
C ARG A 204 24.75 -5.46 7.10
N GLY A 205 24.16 -4.65 6.24
CA GLY A 205 24.11 -4.87 4.80
C GLY A 205 23.01 -5.84 4.36
N ALA A 206 21.93 -5.98 5.11
CA ALA A 206 20.76 -6.76 4.68
C ALA A 206 20.19 -6.20 3.38
N LYS A 207 19.81 -7.08 2.44
CA LYS A 207 19.22 -6.70 1.15
C LYS A 207 17.89 -5.99 1.36
N SER A 208 17.58 -5.03 0.49
CA SER A 208 16.31 -4.28 0.55
C SER A 208 15.07 -5.19 0.52
N LEU A 209 15.12 -6.29 -0.25
CA LEU A 209 14.05 -7.30 -0.28
C LEU A 209 13.86 -8.02 1.07
N THR A 210 14.95 -8.29 1.78
CA THR A 210 14.90 -8.89 3.12
C THR A 210 14.23 -7.94 4.12
N LEU A 211 14.62 -6.66 4.10
CA LEU A 211 14.00 -5.63 4.93
C LEU A 211 12.52 -5.45 4.58
N ALA A 212 12.20 -5.43 3.29
CA ALA A 212 10.82 -5.32 2.81
C ALA A 212 9.96 -6.50 3.28
N SER A 213 10.48 -7.73 3.24
CA SER A 213 9.74 -8.91 3.74
C SER A 213 9.37 -8.77 5.22
N ALA A 214 10.29 -8.32 6.07
CA ALA A 214 10.01 -8.08 7.48
C ALA A 214 8.98 -6.94 7.68
N LEU A 215 9.10 -5.85 6.92
CA LEU A 215 8.19 -4.71 6.98
C LEU A 215 6.78 -5.06 6.50
N ILE A 216 6.64 -5.88 5.45
CA ILE A 216 5.34 -6.38 4.96
C ILE A 216 4.65 -7.18 6.05
N THR A 217 5.30 -8.21 6.59
CA THR A 217 4.73 -9.07 7.65
C THR A 217 4.36 -8.25 8.88
N TYR A 218 5.24 -7.32 9.30
CA TYR A 218 4.96 -6.44 10.43
C TYR A 218 3.70 -5.59 10.18
N THR A 219 3.59 -5.00 9.01
CA THR A 219 2.47 -4.14 8.62
C THR A 219 1.16 -4.93 8.55
N GLU A 220 1.17 -6.09 7.90
CA GLU A 220 0.00 -6.97 7.77
C GLU A 220 -0.53 -7.43 9.12
N ARG A 221 0.36 -7.62 10.10
CA ARG A 221 -0.03 -7.96 11.47
C ARG A 221 -0.53 -6.76 12.26
N ALA A 222 0.19 -5.64 12.19
CA ALA A 222 -0.06 -4.46 13.00
C ALA A 222 -1.27 -3.64 12.52
N LEU A 223 -1.58 -3.69 11.22
CA LEU A 223 -2.67 -2.97 10.55
C LEU A 223 -3.62 -3.94 9.80
N GLN A 224 -3.77 -5.18 10.30
CA GLN A 224 -4.50 -6.24 9.58
C GLN A 224 -5.92 -5.84 9.19
N ASP A 225 -6.64 -5.12 10.06
CA ASP A 225 -8.02 -4.70 9.81
C ASP A 225 -8.13 -3.70 8.65
N LEU A 226 -7.11 -2.86 8.46
CA LEU A 226 -7.05 -1.85 7.40
C LEU A 226 -6.51 -2.42 6.08
N VAL A 227 -5.54 -3.34 6.16
CA VAL A 227 -4.89 -3.92 4.98
C VAL A 227 -5.75 -5.00 4.34
N ARG A 228 -6.44 -5.83 5.12
CA ARG A 228 -7.28 -6.95 4.63
C ARG A 228 -8.65 -6.54 4.14
N ASP A 229 -9.15 -5.39 4.55
CA ASP A 229 -10.48 -4.93 4.13
C ASP A 229 -10.49 -4.37 2.71
N HIS A 230 -10.40 -5.28 1.73
CA HIS A 230 -10.49 -4.93 0.30
C HIS A 230 -11.91 -4.56 -0.14
N THR A 231 -12.92 -4.83 0.66
CA THR A 231 -14.33 -4.67 0.29
C THR A 231 -14.96 -3.36 0.74
N GLY A 232 -14.26 -2.59 1.59
CA GLY A 232 -14.77 -1.31 2.09
C GLY A 232 -16.02 -1.42 2.98
N ASN A 233 -16.45 -2.63 3.30
CA ASN A 233 -17.68 -2.88 4.06
C ASN A 233 -17.49 -2.86 5.58
N GLY A 234 -16.24 -2.83 6.07
CA GLY A 234 -15.88 -2.96 7.49
C GLY A 234 -15.68 -1.65 8.24
N ILE A 235 -15.54 -0.54 7.53
CA ILE A 235 -15.22 0.75 8.18
C ILE A 235 -16.51 1.52 8.48
N ARG A 236 -17.28 1.02 9.46
CA ARG A 236 -18.38 1.80 10.04
C ARG A 236 -17.78 2.82 11.01
N SER A 237 -17.73 4.06 10.59
CA SER A 237 -17.22 5.19 11.37
C SER A 237 -18.31 5.80 12.26
N SER A 238 -18.76 5.12 13.30
CA SER A 238 -19.80 5.69 14.15
C SER A 238 -19.55 5.63 15.66
N ASP A 239 -18.36 5.22 16.11
CA ASP A 239 -18.04 5.25 17.54
C ASP A 239 -17.14 6.43 17.90
N PRO A 240 -17.54 7.31 18.85
CA PRO A 240 -16.70 8.42 19.34
C PRO A 240 -15.40 7.98 20.01
N GLY A 241 -15.28 6.71 20.42
CA GLY A 241 -14.04 6.13 20.96
C GLY A 241 -12.95 5.82 19.92
N ASP A 242 -13.26 5.93 18.63
CA ASP A 242 -12.40 5.51 17.50
C ASP A 242 -11.31 6.54 17.13
N SER A 243 -11.37 7.78 17.65
CA SER A 243 -10.40 8.83 17.33
C SER A 243 -9.00 8.56 17.87
N ASP A 244 -8.88 8.00 19.06
CA ASP A 244 -7.59 7.67 19.68
C ASP A 244 -6.95 6.44 19.01
N SER A 245 -7.76 5.45 18.67
CA SER A 245 -7.32 4.27 17.90
C SER A 245 -6.79 4.69 16.52
N ARG A 246 -7.50 5.53 15.78
CA ARG A 246 -7.04 6.06 14.48
C ARG A 246 -5.76 6.88 14.61
N SER A 247 -5.63 7.67 15.67
CA SER A 247 -4.40 8.45 15.92
C SER A 247 -3.20 7.53 16.15
N LYS A 248 -3.38 6.43 16.90
CA LYS A 248 -2.34 5.41 17.13
C LYS A 248 -1.98 4.68 15.83
N GLN A 249 -2.98 4.24 15.07
CA GLN A 249 -2.77 3.58 13.78
C GLN A 249 -2.07 4.50 12.76
N ARG A 250 -2.42 5.80 12.73
CA ARG A 250 -1.75 6.78 11.89
C ARG A 250 -0.27 6.92 12.23
N LYS A 251 0.06 7.12 13.52
CA LYS A 251 1.45 7.22 13.98
C LYS A 251 2.24 5.95 13.65
N LEU A 252 1.62 4.79 13.85
CA LEU A 252 2.23 3.50 13.53
C LEU A 252 2.52 3.38 12.03
N LEU A 253 1.56 3.72 11.16
CA LEU A 253 1.76 3.72 9.71
C LEU A 253 2.89 4.67 9.28
N GLU A 254 2.93 5.88 9.82
CA GLU A 254 3.99 6.85 9.54
C GLU A 254 5.36 6.31 9.96
N SER A 255 5.47 5.74 11.18
CA SER A 255 6.70 5.10 11.64
C SER A 255 7.15 3.92 10.76
N ILE A 256 6.21 3.11 10.24
CA ILE A 256 6.51 2.01 9.33
C ILE A 256 7.08 2.55 8.01
N VAL A 257 6.46 3.60 7.43
CA VAL A 257 6.92 4.19 6.17
C VAL A 257 8.31 4.83 6.32
N ASP A 258 8.62 5.42 7.47
CA ASP A 258 9.94 5.99 7.77
C ASP A 258 11.06 4.92 7.82
N LEU A 259 10.71 3.67 8.12
CA LEU A 259 11.66 2.55 8.13
C LEU A 259 11.97 1.99 6.74
N PHE A 260 11.30 2.43 5.69
CA PHE A 260 11.46 1.87 4.36
C PHE A 260 12.90 1.99 3.83
N PRO A 261 13.43 0.95 3.17
CA PRO A 261 14.74 1.02 2.52
C PRO A 261 14.73 2.04 1.38
N SER A 262 15.91 2.55 1.02
CA SER A 262 16.07 3.55 -0.05
C SER A 262 15.67 3.02 -1.43
N GLU A 263 15.77 1.72 -1.66
CA GLU A 263 15.38 1.08 -2.92
C GLU A 263 13.86 1.07 -3.06
N LYS A 264 13.37 1.77 -4.09
CA LYS A 264 11.93 1.99 -4.30
C LYS A 264 11.21 0.73 -4.77
N ALA A 265 11.90 -0.15 -5.50
CA ALA A 265 11.36 -1.39 -6.05
C ALA A 265 11.36 -2.58 -5.06
N ALA A 266 11.70 -2.35 -3.79
CA ALA A 266 11.77 -3.41 -2.79
C ALA A 266 10.41 -4.01 -2.38
N PHE A 267 9.32 -3.28 -2.62
CA PHE A 267 7.96 -3.68 -2.23
C PHE A 267 7.10 -4.03 -3.44
N PRO A 268 6.18 -5.02 -3.32
CA PRO A 268 5.13 -5.24 -4.31
C PRO A 268 4.24 -4.00 -4.47
N ILE A 269 3.85 -3.68 -5.70
CA ILE A 269 3.05 -2.48 -5.97
C ILE A 269 1.69 -2.52 -5.28
N HIS A 270 1.05 -3.69 -5.25
CA HIS A 270 -0.23 -3.89 -4.55
C HIS A 270 -0.14 -3.50 -3.06
N PHE A 271 0.94 -3.93 -2.37
CA PHE A 271 1.17 -3.57 -0.98
C PHE A 271 1.30 -2.05 -0.78
N LEU A 272 2.04 -1.37 -1.67
CA LEU A 272 2.18 0.10 -1.61
C LEU A 272 0.85 0.81 -1.85
N CYS A 273 0.02 0.33 -2.77
CA CYS A 273 -1.32 0.87 -3.03
C CYS A 273 -2.24 0.67 -1.82
N CYS A 274 -2.21 -0.51 -1.19
CA CYS A 274 -2.95 -0.76 0.06
C CYS A 274 -2.51 0.19 1.19
N LEU A 275 -1.19 0.42 1.35
CA LEU A 275 -0.68 1.36 2.35
C LEU A 275 -1.07 2.81 2.05
N LEU A 276 -1.03 3.23 0.78
CA LEU A 276 -1.48 4.57 0.41
C LEU A 276 -2.97 4.76 0.70
N ARG A 277 -3.80 3.75 0.44
CA ARG A 277 -5.21 3.75 0.85
C ARG A 277 -5.35 3.93 2.36
N CYS A 278 -4.60 3.16 3.16
CA CYS A 278 -4.59 3.31 4.62
C CYS A 278 -4.15 4.72 5.05
N ALA A 279 -3.12 5.29 4.39
CA ALA A 279 -2.62 6.63 4.67
C ALA A 279 -3.66 7.73 4.34
N ILE A 280 -4.43 7.57 3.27
CA ILE A 280 -5.54 8.47 2.91
C ILE A 280 -6.64 8.37 3.96
N TYR A 281 -7.07 7.15 4.29
CA TYR A 281 -8.13 6.88 5.28
C TYR A 281 -7.78 7.43 6.67
N LEU A 282 -6.58 7.17 7.16
CA LEU A 282 -6.08 7.62 8.46
C LEU A 282 -5.71 9.11 8.47
N ARG A 283 -5.78 9.80 7.34
CA ARG A 283 -5.33 11.19 7.18
C ARG A 283 -3.88 11.38 7.62
N ALA A 284 -3.00 10.47 7.16
CA ALA A 284 -1.58 10.54 7.44
C ALA A 284 -0.94 11.82 6.89
N SER A 285 0.25 12.14 7.36
CA SER A 285 1.02 13.33 6.96
C SER A 285 1.24 13.38 5.44
N THR A 286 1.40 14.58 4.93
CA THR A 286 1.73 14.79 3.51
C THR A 286 3.04 14.11 3.14
N ALA A 287 4.04 14.10 4.04
CA ALA A 287 5.31 13.43 3.82
C ALA A 287 5.14 11.92 3.60
N CYS A 288 4.38 11.24 4.47
CA CYS A 288 4.08 9.81 4.36
C CYS A 288 3.39 9.48 3.02
N LYS A 289 2.32 10.21 2.66
CA LYS A 289 1.61 10.01 1.38
C LYS A 289 2.51 10.25 0.17
N THR A 290 3.29 11.33 0.18
CA THR A 290 4.20 11.66 -0.93
C THR A 290 5.29 10.61 -1.10
N GLU A 291 5.81 10.03 -0.01
CA GLU A 291 6.81 8.95 -0.10
C GLU A 291 6.21 7.69 -0.74
N LEU A 292 4.99 7.29 -0.35
CA LEU A 292 4.28 6.18 -0.96
C LEU A 292 3.97 6.43 -2.44
N GLU A 293 3.47 7.62 -2.80
CA GLU A 293 3.19 8.01 -4.18
C GLU A 293 4.46 7.98 -5.05
N LYS A 294 5.60 8.46 -4.54
CA LYS A 294 6.89 8.41 -5.23
C LYS A 294 7.38 6.98 -5.47
N ARG A 295 7.12 6.06 -4.52
CA ARG A 295 7.49 4.65 -4.66
C ARG A 295 6.62 3.95 -5.69
N ILE A 296 5.30 4.14 -5.64
CA ILE A 296 4.36 3.60 -6.62
C ILE A 296 4.70 4.13 -8.01
N SER A 297 4.94 5.44 -8.14
CA SER A 297 5.35 6.07 -9.38
C SER A 297 6.63 5.46 -9.97
N ALA A 298 7.60 5.09 -9.13
CA ALA A 298 8.87 4.52 -9.60
C ALA A 298 8.73 3.15 -10.29
N ILE A 299 7.68 2.38 -9.94
CA ILE A 299 7.42 1.02 -10.45
C ILE A 299 6.04 0.90 -11.11
N LEU A 300 5.45 2.01 -11.56
CA LEU A 300 4.08 2.08 -12.08
C LEU A 300 3.84 1.17 -13.28
N GLU A 301 4.89 0.80 -14.01
CA GLU A 301 4.80 -0.13 -15.14
C GLU A 301 4.32 -1.55 -14.76
N HIS A 302 4.36 -1.90 -13.47
CA HIS A 302 3.91 -3.17 -12.93
C HIS A 302 2.52 -3.10 -12.27
N VAL A 303 1.86 -1.93 -12.31
CA VAL A 303 0.54 -1.71 -11.72
C VAL A 303 -0.54 -2.44 -12.54
N THR A 304 -1.59 -2.85 -11.86
CA THR A 304 -2.84 -3.31 -12.48
C THR A 304 -3.94 -2.27 -12.31
N VAL A 305 -5.04 -2.41 -13.03
CA VAL A 305 -6.21 -1.54 -12.85
C VAL A 305 -6.76 -1.69 -11.44
N ASP A 306 -6.81 -2.93 -10.93
CA ASP A 306 -7.29 -3.21 -9.58
C ASP A 306 -6.44 -2.52 -8.50
N ASP A 307 -5.12 -2.44 -8.67
CA ASP A 307 -4.24 -1.72 -7.75
C ASP A 307 -4.56 -0.22 -7.68
N LEU A 308 -4.89 0.41 -8.82
CA LEU A 308 -5.32 1.81 -8.85
C LEU A 308 -6.72 1.99 -8.25
N LEU A 309 -7.62 1.03 -8.45
CA LEU A 309 -8.96 1.03 -7.87
C LEU A 309 -8.95 0.81 -6.36
N VAL A 310 -7.92 0.14 -5.81
CA VAL A 310 -7.71 -0.01 -4.36
C VAL A 310 -7.57 1.35 -3.66
N LEU A 311 -7.11 2.40 -4.36
CA LEU A 311 -7.05 3.76 -3.81
C LEU A 311 -8.44 4.38 -3.57
N SER A 312 -9.51 3.73 -4.00
CA SER A 312 -10.87 4.08 -3.66
C SER A 312 -11.29 3.48 -2.31
N PHE A 313 -12.17 4.17 -1.60
CA PHE A 313 -12.77 3.65 -0.38
C PHE A 313 -14.28 3.95 -0.38
N THR A 314 -15.03 3.11 0.31
CA THR A 314 -16.47 3.32 0.49
C THR A 314 -16.70 4.06 1.80
N TYR A 315 -17.33 5.22 1.73
CA TYR A 315 -17.74 6.01 2.87
C TYR A 315 -19.25 6.21 2.81
N ASP A 316 -19.95 5.82 3.85
CA ASP A 316 -21.42 5.96 3.96
C ASP A 316 -22.20 5.38 2.75
N GLY A 317 -21.70 4.28 2.19
CA GLY A 317 -22.28 3.61 1.02
C GLY A 317 -21.86 4.19 -0.33
N GLU A 318 -21.17 5.33 -0.36
CA GLU A 318 -20.62 5.93 -1.58
C GLU A 318 -19.16 5.58 -1.79
N ARG A 319 -18.77 5.32 -3.04
CA ARG A 319 -17.41 5.04 -3.41
C ARG A 319 -16.66 6.34 -3.73
N LEU A 320 -15.69 6.68 -2.88
CA LEU A 320 -14.84 7.85 -3.06
C LEU A 320 -13.50 7.44 -3.68
N PHE A 321 -13.07 8.18 -4.71
CA PHE A 321 -11.80 7.97 -5.38
C PHE A 321 -10.82 9.09 -5.01
N ASP A 322 -9.61 8.74 -4.58
CA ASP A 322 -8.54 9.73 -4.46
C ASP A 322 -7.83 9.91 -5.82
N LEU A 323 -8.51 10.62 -6.71
CA LEU A 323 -8.01 10.91 -8.06
C LEU A 323 -6.75 11.79 -8.03
N GLU A 324 -6.56 12.58 -6.96
CA GLU A 324 -5.39 13.44 -6.83
C GLU A 324 -4.11 12.65 -6.57
N SER A 325 -4.17 11.61 -5.75
CA SER A 325 -3.03 10.69 -5.59
C SER A 325 -2.72 9.95 -6.89
N VAL A 326 -3.76 9.44 -7.60
CA VAL A 326 -3.56 8.81 -8.91
C VAL A 326 -2.91 9.77 -9.90
N ARG A 327 -3.37 11.02 -9.95
CA ARG A 327 -2.81 12.06 -10.81
C ARG A 327 -1.33 12.31 -10.50
N ARG A 328 -0.96 12.44 -9.22
CA ARG A 328 0.44 12.64 -8.78
C ARG A 328 1.32 11.44 -9.11
N ILE A 329 0.82 10.23 -8.92
CA ILE A 329 1.53 8.99 -9.25
C ILE A 329 1.84 8.91 -10.75
N VAL A 330 0.82 9.11 -11.60
CA VAL A 330 0.98 9.08 -13.06
C VAL A 330 1.89 10.21 -13.55
N SER A 331 1.72 11.44 -13.03
CA SER A 331 2.57 12.58 -13.36
C SER A 331 4.03 12.31 -13.02
N GLY A 332 4.31 11.80 -11.81
CA GLY A 332 5.67 11.47 -11.39
C GLY A 332 6.33 10.38 -12.25
N PHE A 333 5.55 9.38 -12.70
CA PHE A 333 6.04 8.37 -13.64
C PHE A 333 6.40 9.01 -15.00
N VAL A 334 5.50 9.83 -15.56
CA VAL A 334 5.71 10.50 -16.85
C VAL A 334 6.93 11.43 -16.80
N GLU A 335 7.12 12.16 -15.71
CA GLU A 335 8.29 13.02 -15.51
C GLU A 335 9.59 12.22 -15.42
N LYS A 336 9.58 11.07 -14.73
CA LYS A 336 10.72 10.15 -14.67
C LYS A 336 11.09 9.64 -16.06
N GLU A 337 10.11 9.18 -16.83
CA GLU A 337 10.34 8.67 -18.19
C GLU A 337 10.88 9.76 -19.14
N LYS A 338 10.35 10.99 -19.04
CA LYS A 338 10.87 12.14 -19.80
C LYS A 338 12.31 12.45 -19.45
N SER A 339 12.66 12.44 -18.16
CA SER A 339 14.03 12.68 -17.71
C SER A 339 14.98 11.60 -18.21
N SER A 340 14.58 10.35 -18.18
CA SER A 340 15.39 9.22 -18.70
C SER A 340 15.61 9.33 -20.22
N ALA A 341 14.59 9.77 -20.97
CA ALA A 341 14.68 9.96 -22.42
C ALA A 341 15.65 11.10 -22.82
N VAL A 342 15.72 12.18 -22.02
CA VAL A 342 16.65 13.31 -22.28
C VAL A 342 18.11 12.86 -22.18
N PHE A 343 18.43 11.94 -21.27
CA PHE A 343 19.81 11.42 -21.12
C PHE A 343 20.19 10.38 -22.19
N ALA A 344 19.19 9.76 -22.85
CA ALA A 344 19.41 8.75 -23.90
C ALA A 344 19.43 9.33 -25.34
N ALA A 345 19.08 10.61 -25.51
CA ALA A 345 18.90 11.23 -26.82
C ALA A 345 20.24 11.60 -27.51
N GLY A 346 20.83 10.61 -28.18
CA GLY A 346 21.56 10.86 -29.43
C GLY A 346 20.56 10.81 -30.60
N GLU A 347 20.39 11.90 -31.27
CA GLU A 347 19.83 12.21 -32.61
C GLU A 347 18.67 11.40 -33.25
N PHE A 348 18.10 10.39 -32.62
CA PHE A 348 16.91 9.68 -33.12
C PHE A 348 15.73 9.86 -32.17
N ARG A 349 14.62 10.34 -32.74
CA ARG A 349 13.30 10.45 -32.07
C ARG A 349 12.85 9.04 -31.75
N GLU A 350 13.22 8.56 -30.55
CA GLU A 350 12.84 7.22 -30.13
C GLU A 350 11.32 7.08 -29.95
N PRO A 351 10.75 5.94 -30.36
CA PRO A 351 9.38 5.61 -30.02
C PRO A 351 9.25 5.58 -28.48
N CYS A 352 8.09 5.95 -27.94
CA CYS A 352 7.81 5.90 -26.49
C CYS A 352 8.29 4.59 -25.87
N SER A 353 8.86 4.68 -24.67
CA SER A 353 9.38 3.52 -23.94
C SER A 353 8.30 2.44 -23.75
N GLY A 354 8.71 1.17 -23.70
CA GLY A 354 7.80 0.05 -23.42
C GLY A 354 6.99 0.23 -22.12
N PRO A 355 7.62 0.68 -21.01
CA PRO A 355 6.93 1.06 -19.78
C PRO A 355 5.82 2.09 -19.99
N MET A 356 6.09 3.17 -20.75
CA MET A 356 5.11 4.21 -21.03
C MET A 356 3.89 3.68 -21.79
N LEU A 357 4.11 2.78 -22.78
CA LEU A 357 3.02 2.14 -23.52
C LEU A 357 2.14 1.25 -22.62
N ARG A 358 2.75 0.54 -21.66
CA ARG A 358 2.00 -0.27 -20.69
C ARG A 358 1.16 0.61 -19.78
N VAL A 359 1.76 1.65 -19.19
CA VAL A 359 1.07 2.58 -18.29
C VAL A 359 -0.06 3.31 -19.02
N ALA A 360 0.12 3.69 -20.28
CA ALA A 360 -0.94 4.29 -21.09
C ALA A 360 -2.20 3.41 -21.14
N LYS A 361 -2.04 2.12 -21.46
CA LYS A 361 -3.16 1.17 -21.51
C LYS A 361 -3.86 0.99 -20.15
N ILE A 362 -3.06 0.92 -19.08
CA ILE A 362 -3.60 0.76 -17.72
C ILE A 362 -4.39 2.01 -17.30
N VAL A 363 -3.86 3.20 -17.61
CA VAL A 363 -4.56 4.47 -17.31
C VAL A 363 -5.87 4.58 -18.10
N ASP A 364 -5.88 4.19 -19.38
CA ASP A 364 -7.10 4.20 -20.20
C ASP A 364 -8.13 3.19 -19.67
N ALA A 365 -7.71 1.99 -19.27
CA ALA A 365 -8.58 1.01 -18.63
C ALA A 365 -9.11 1.50 -17.26
N TYR A 366 -8.25 2.14 -16.44
CA TYR A 366 -8.65 2.75 -15.18
C TYR A 366 -9.71 3.86 -15.41
N LEU A 367 -9.49 4.71 -16.40
CA LEU A 367 -10.45 5.75 -16.78
C LEU A 367 -11.80 5.15 -17.20
N ALA A 368 -11.81 4.02 -17.93
CA ALA A 368 -13.03 3.32 -18.32
C ALA A 368 -13.81 2.80 -17.10
N GLU A 369 -13.11 2.29 -16.07
CA GLU A 369 -13.75 1.81 -14.84
C GLU A 369 -14.37 2.96 -14.01
N ILE A 370 -13.66 4.08 -13.88
CA ILE A 370 -14.16 5.22 -13.09
C ILE A 370 -15.17 6.09 -13.86
N ALA A 371 -15.20 6.03 -15.18
CA ALA A 371 -16.10 6.81 -16.05
C ALA A 371 -17.59 6.58 -15.75
N GLY A 372 -17.93 5.44 -15.15
CA GLY A 372 -19.28 5.07 -14.77
C GLY A 372 -19.88 5.89 -13.60
N TYR A 373 -19.05 6.64 -12.88
CA TYR A 373 -19.50 7.36 -11.68
C TYR A 373 -19.99 8.77 -12.01
N GLY A 374 -21.27 9.03 -11.77
CA GLY A 374 -21.95 10.28 -12.13
C GLY A 374 -21.41 11.55 -11.47
N GLU A 375 -20.69 11.41 -10.34
CA GLU A 375 -20.04 12.51 -9.62
C GLU A 375 -18.64 12.88 -10.18
N LEU A 376 -18.15 12.14 -11.18
CA LEU A 376 -16.84 12.39 -11.77
C LEU A 376 -16.87 13.62 -12.70
N SER A 377 -16.25 14.73 -12.29
CA SER A 377 -16.20 15.93 -13.11
C SER A 377 -15.29 15.78 -14.35
N ILE A 378 -15.63 16.50 -15.43
CA ILE A 378 -14.87 16.53 -16.69
C ILE A 378 -13.39 16.90 -16.44
N SER A 379 -13.15 17.89 -15.57
CA SER A 379 -11.80 18.35 -15.26
C SER A 379 -10.93 17.27 -14.62
N LYS A 380 -11.53 16.45 -13.74
CA LYS A 380 -10.83 15.33 -13.10
C LYS A 380 -10.56 14.20 -14.08
N PHE A 381 -11.56 13.82 -14.89
CA PHE A 381 -11.40 12.79 -15.91
C PHE A 381 -10.33 13.18 -16.94
N ASN A 382 -10.46 14.34 -17.55
CA ASN A 382 -9.50 14.86 -18.53
C ASN A 382 -8.13 15.10 -17.91
N GLY A 383 -8.08 15.57 -16.64
CA GLY A 383 -6.84 15.83 -15.92
C GLY A 383 -5.94 14.60 -15.77
N ILE A 384 -6.50 13.39 -15.71
CA ILE A 384 -5.73 12.13 -15.71
C ILE A 384 -5.39 11.72 -17.16
N ALA A 385 -6.35 11.79 -18.08
CA ALA A 385 -6.18 11.37 -19.47
C ALA A 385 -5.04 12.11 -20.19
N ILE A 386 -4.91 13.42 -19.94
CA ILE A 386 -3.93 14.31 -20.58
C ILE A 386 -2.49 14.06 -20.07
N LEU A 387 -2.32 13.48 -18.89
CA LEU A 387 -0.97 13.18 -18.37
C LEU A 387 -0.17 12.26 -19.29
N ILE A 388 -0.86 11.32 -19.93
CA ILE A 388 -0.24 10.38 -20.86
C ILE A 388 0.03 11.09 -22.19
N PRO A 389 1.30 11.11 -22.65
CA PRO A 389 1.66 11.71 -23.93
C PRO A 389 0.92 11.06 -25.12
N LYS A 390 0.47 11.88 -26.08
CA LYS A 390 -0.29 11.38 -27.25
C LYS A 390 0.45 10.34 -28.08
N ASN A 391 1.80 10.37 -28.11
CA ASN A 391 2.62 9.38 -28.80
C ASN A 391 2.74 8.04 -28.04
N ALA A 392 2.35 7.97 -26.76
CA ALA A 392 2.27 6.73 -26.00
C ALA A 392 1.06 5.87 -26.36
N ARG A 393 0.10 6.43 -27.10
CA ARG A 393 -1.05 5.70 -27.64
C ARG A 393 -0.86 5.54 -29.14
N LYS A 394 -0.68 4.31 -29.60
CA LYS A 394 -0.68 4.00 -31.05
C LYS A 394 -2.09 4.03 -31.62
N VAL A 395 -3.05 3.55 -30.83
CA VAL A 395 -4.48 3.50 -31.09
C VAL A 395 -5.19 4.04 -29.86
N ASP A 396 -6.21 4.85 -30.05
CA ASP A 396 -6.96 5.52 -28.96
C ASP A 396 -8.26 4.77 -28.59
N ASP A 397 -8.43 3.51 -28.99
CA ASP A 397 -9.68 2.75 -28.79
C ASP A 397 -10.03 2.56 -27.31
N ASP A 398 -9.03 2.26 -26.46
CA ASP A 398 -9.25 2.09 -25.02
C ASP A 398 -9.69 3.42 -24.38
N LEU A 399 -9.06 4.53 -24.77
CA LEU A 399 -9.44 5.87 -24.34
C LEU A 399 -10.83 6.25 -24.87
N TYR A 400 -11.14 5.93 -26.12
CA TYR A 400 -12.47 6.11 -26.71
C TYR A 400 -13.54 5.36 -25.92
N ARG A 401 -13.26 4.12 -25.53
CA ARG A 401 -14.16 3.35 -24.67
C ARG A 401 -14.41 4.07 -23.34
N ALA A 402 -13.38 4.61 -22.70
CA ALA A 402 -13.52 5.37 -21.46
C ALA A 402 -14.39 6.62 -21.67
N VAL A 403 -14.16 7.37 -22.76
CA VAL A 403 -14.98 8.54 -23.15
C VAL A 403 -16.45 8.15 -23.39
N ASP A 404 -16.71 7.06 -24.10
CA ASP A 404 -18.09 6.61 -24.38
C ASP A 404 -18.82 6.19 -23.09
N VAL A 405 -18.16 5.48 -22.19
CA VAL A 405 -18.72 5.15 -20.87
C VAL A 405 -19.02 6.42 -20.07
N TYR A 406 -18.10 7.40 -20.09
CA TYR A 406 -18.29 8.68 -19.41
C TYR A 406 -19.53 9.41 -19.94
N LEU A 407 -19.65 9.57 -21.27
CA LEU A 407 -20.79 10.23 -21.92
C LEU A 407 -22.11 9.48 -21.67
N LYS A 408 -22.08 8.15 -21.58
CA LYS A 408 -23.24 7.34 -21.22
C LYS A 408 -23.72 7.59 -19.80
N SER A 409 -22.79 7.75 -18.86
CA SER A 409 -23.08 7.96 -17.43
C SER A 409 -23.45 9.41 -17.12
N HIS A 410 -23.12 10.35 -18.02
CA HIS A 410 -23.40 11.78 -17.87
C HIS A 410 -24.30 12.31 -19.00
N PRO A 411 -25.57 11.88 -19.09
CA PRO A 411 -26.45 12.20 -20.24
C PRO A 411 -26.88 13.67 -20.33
N LYS A 412 -26.66 14.44 -19.25
CA LYS A 412 -27.08 15.86 -19.17
C LYS A 412 -26.05 16.84 -19.73
N LEU A 413 -24.90 16.37 -20.20
CA LEU A 413 -23.84 17.22 -20.75
C LEU A 413 -24.32 17.92 -22.03
N ASP A 414 -24.00 19.21 -22.13
CA ASP A 414 -24.22 19.99 -23.36
C ASP A 414 -23.16 19.63 -24.44
N GLU A 415 -23.29 20.20 -25.63
CA GLU A 415 -22.40 19.91 -26.77
C GLU A 415 -20.97 20.36 -26.48
N ILE A 416 -20.79 21.51 -25.83
CA ILE A 416 -19.44 22.06 -25.48
C ILE A 416 -18.76 21.17 -24.43
N GLU A 417 -19.52 20.71 -23.44
CA GLU A 417 -19.02 19.79 -22.40
C GLU A 417 -18.62 18.45 -22.99
N ARG A 418 -19.40 17.91 -23.93
CA ARG A 418 -19.06 16.68 -24.67
C ARG A 418 -17.81 16.86 -25.52
N GLU A 419 -17.65 18.02 -26.19
CA GLU A 419 -16.41 18.36 -26.90
C GLU A 419 -15.19 18.38 -25.95
N LYS A 420 -15.35 18.99 -24.77
CA LYS A 420 -14.28 18.98 -23.75
C LYS A 420 -13.89 17.57 -23.33
N VAL A 421 -14.87 16.68 -23.07
CA VAL A 421 -14.56 15.27 -22.73
C VAL A 421 -13.81 14.61 -23.88
N CYS A 422 -14.24 14.79 -25.12
CA CYS A 422 -13.65 14.17 -26.30
C CYS A 422 -12.27 14.75 -26.69
N SER A 423 -11.88 15.92 -26.18
CA SER A 423 -10.61 16.59 -26.53
C SER A 423 -9.36 15.81 -26.13
N VAL A 424 -9.49 14.83 -25.23
CA VAL A 424 -8.36 14.00 -24.75
C VAL A 424 -7.94 12.94 -25.75
N MET A 425 -8.82 12.52 -26.66
CA MET A 425 -8.55 11.51 -27.68
C MET A 425 -8.28 12.13 -29.07
N ASP A 426 -7.62 11.36 -29.91
CA ASP A 426 -7.40 11.70 -31.32
C ASP A 426 -8.29 10.79 -32.20
N PRO A 427 -9.36 11.32 -32.81
CA PRO A 427 -10.24 10.52 -33.65
C PRO A 427 -9.56 9.84 -34.84
N LEU A 428 -8.41 10.38 -35.30
CA LEU A 428 -7.63 9.82 -36.39
C LEU A 428 -6.84 8.58 -35.98
N LYS A 429 -6.66 8.35 -34.66
CA LYS A 429 -5.99 7.17 -34.12
C LYS A 429 -6.94 6.04 -33.76
N LEU A 430 -8.22 6.17 -34.02
CA LEU A 430 -9.20 5.11 -33.81
C LEU A 430 -9.03 3.98 -34.84
N SER A 431 -9.16 2.74 -34.41
CA SER A 431 -9.26 1.59 -35.31
C SER A 431 -10.49 1.67 -36.21
N TYR A 432 -10.56 0.87 -37.25
CA TYR A 432 -11.73 0.80 -38.12
C TYR A 432 -13.02 0.52 -37.36
N GLU A 433 -12.97 -0.46 -36.44
CA GLU A 433 -14.12 -0.86 -35.62
C GLU A 433 -14.57 0.26 -34.68
N ALA A 434 -13.62 0.92 -34.01
CA ALA A 434 -13.91 2.04 -33.13
C ALA A 434 -14.48 3.25 -33.90
N ARG A 435 -13.98 3.54 -35.12
CA ARG A 435 -14.52 4.59 -35.99
C ARG A 435 -15.93 4.27 -36.47
N LEU A 436 -16.19 3.02 -36.85
CA LEU A 436 -17.52 2.57 -37.24
C LEU A 436 -18.52 2.74 -36.08
N HIS A 437 -18.13 2.35 -34.87
CA HIS A 437 -18.95 2.60 -33.69
C HIS A 437 -19.13 4.12 -33.43
N ALA A 438 -18.06 4.90 -33.51
CA ALA A 438 -18.08 6.34 -33.28
C ALA A 438 -19.01 7.07 -34.28
N SER A 439 -19.01 6.64 -35.56
CA SER A 439 -19.89 7.22 -36.58
C SER A 439 -21.40 7.04 -36.32
N GLN A 440 -21.76 6.03 -35.53
CA GLN A 440 -23.15 5.72 -35.17
C GLN A 440 -23.49 6.16 -33.72
N ASN A 441 -22.51 6.64 -32.98
CA ASN A 441 -22.66 6.99 -31.58
C ASN A 441 -23.24 8.41 -31.40
N LYS A 442 -24.54 8.49 -31.10
CA LYS A 442 -25.27 9.77 -30.91
C LYS A 442 -24.84 10.57 -29.68
N ARG A 443 -24.03 10.00 -28.79
CA ARG A 443 -23.51 10.69 -27.60
C ARG A 443 -22.31 11.56 -27.91
N LEU A 444 -21.59 11.25 -29.00
CA LEU A 444 -20.42 12.02 -29.42
C LEU A 444 -20.82 13.38 -30.01
N PRO A 445 -19.98 14.41 -29.87
CA PRO A 445 -20.09 15.66 -30.58
C PRO A 445 -20.07 15.45 -32.09
N VAL A 446 -20.83 16.29 -32.82
CA VAL A 446 -20.94 16.19 -34.29
C VAL A 446 -19.58 16.23 -34.97
N GLN A 447 -18.65 17.05 -34.49
CA GLN A 447 -17.29 17.14 -35.06
C GLN A 447 -16.52 15.80 -34.99
N ILE A 448 -16.63 15.06 -33.90
CA ILE A 448 -15.95 13.76 -33.74
C ILE A 448 -16.55 12.74 -34.72
N VAL A 449 -17.88 12.71 -34.84
CA VAL A 449 -18.58 11.83 -35.77
C VAL A 449 -18.16 12.13 -37.22
N LEU A 450 -18.07 13.43 -37.58
CA LEU A 450 -17.61 13.85 -38.90
C LEU A 450 -16.16 13.44 -39.19
N HIS A 451 -15.26 13.57 -38.22
CA HIS A 451 -13.88 13.12 -38.38
C HIS A 451 -13.78 11.60 -38.62
N ALA A 452 -14.57 10.81 -37.89
CA ALA A 452 -14.61 9.37 -38.05
C ALA A 452 -15.09 8.96 -39.45
N LEU A 453 -16.16 9.59 -39.95
CA LEU A 453 -16.72 9.34 -41.28
C LEU A 453 -15.79 9.81 -42.41
N TYR A 454 -15.15 10.96 -42.23
CA TYR A 454 -14.29 11.57 -43.22
C TYR A 454 -13.01 10.77 -43.46
N TYR A 455 -12.40 10.27 -42.43
CA TYR A 455 -11.19 9.43 -42.52
C TYR A 455 -11.43 8.16 -43.37
N ASP A 456 -12.58 7.51 -43.19
CA ASP A 456 -12.91 6.32 -43.97
C ASP A 456 -13.16 6.65 -45.44
N GLN A 457 -13.77 7.83 -45.75
CA GLN A 457 -13.92 8.29 -47.13
C GLN A 457 -12.59 8.62 -47.81
N LEU A 458 -11.66 9.25 -47.09
CA LEU A 458 -10.31 9.51 -47.62
C LEU A 458 -9.55 8.22 -47.93
N ARG A 459 -9.60 7.23 -47.04
CA ARG A 459 -8.97 5.94 -47.22
C ARG A 459 -9.57 5.12 -48.37
N LEU A 460 -10.87 5.17 -48.51
CA LEU A 460 -11.56 4.55 -49.66
C LEU A 460 -11.25 5.22 -50.98
N ARG A 461 -11.06 6.54 -51.01
CA ARG A 461 -10.69 7.30 -52.20
C ARG A 461 -9.20 7.14 -52.59
N SER A 462 -8.31 6.98 -51.62
CA SER A 462 -6.88 6.85 -51.85
C SER A 462 -6.45 5.48 -52.42
N GLY A 463 -7.38 4.49 -52.47
CA GLY A 463 -7.16 3.23 -53.20
C GLY A 463 -5.93 2.46 -52.81
N VAL A 464 -5.44 2.60 -51.55
CA VAL A 464 -4.27 1.89 -51.08
C VAL A 464 -4.66 0.45 -50.79
N GLU A 465 -4.73 -0.37 -51.81
CA GLU A 465 -4.50 -1.79 -51.67
C GLU A 465 -3.07 -1.98 -51.15
N GLU A 466 -2.89 -2.53 -49.96
CA GLU A 466 -1.64 -3.09 -49.50
C GLU A 466 -1.24 -4.24 -50.45
N ARG A 467 -0.52 -3.94 -51.50
CA ARG A 467 0.31 -4.88 -52.23
C ARG A 467 1.76 -4.56 -51.96
N ASP A 468 2.34 -5.48 -51.25
CA ASP A 468 3.76 -5.65 -51.02
C ASP A 468 4.59 -5.41 -52.28
N SER A 469 5.78 -4.81 -52.09
CA SER A 469 6.92 -4.72 -53.02
C SER A 469 7.11 -3.43 -53.83
N GLY A 470 8.09 -2.68 -53.41
CA GLY A 470 9.13 -2.08 -54.29
C GLY A 470 8.74 -0.91 -55.16
N ALA A 471 8.84 0.35 -54.66
CA ALA A 471 9.32 1.48 -55.47
C ALA A 471 9.44 2.79 -54.68
N GLU A 472 10.63 3.15 -54.38
CA GLU A 472 11.07 4.39 -53.73
C GLU A 472 11.10 5.62 -54.68
N ARG A 473 10.20 5.78 -55.61
CA ARG A 473 10.26 6.87 -56.61
C ARG A 473 9.01 7.74 -56.80
N ASN A 474 7.90 7.51 -56.09
CA ASN A 474 6.68 8.31 -56.28
C ASN A 474 6.23 9.15 -55.06
N HIS A 475 7.07 9.22 -54.01
CA HIS A 475 6.67 9.88 -52.75
C HIS A 475 6.53 11.42 -52.83
N LEU A 476 7.23 12.08 -53.74
CA LEU A 476 7.20 13.56 -53.80
C LEU A 476 5.99 14.15 -54.57
N GLN A 477 5.37 13.38 -55.46
CA GLN A 477 4.22 13.85 -56.24
C GLN A 477 2.87 13.62 -55.51
N VAL A 478 2.83 12.61 -54.67
CA VAL A 478 1.65 12.29 -53.84
C VAL A 478 1.48 13.29 -52.68
N ASP A 479 2.57 13.77 -52.10
CA ASP A 479 2.54 14.72 -50.99
C ASP A 479 2.00 16.09 -51.38
N VAL A 480 2.31 16.58 -52.59
CA VAL A 480 1.80 17.89 -53.07
C VAL A 480 0.33 17.81 -53.39
N SER A 481 -0.18 16.68 -53.89
CA SER A 481 -1.62 16.47 -54.15
C SER A 481 -2.40 16.37 -52.85
N LEU A 482 -1.87 15.68 -51.83
CA LEU A 482 -2.46 15.55 -50.52
C LEU A 482 -2.53 16.88 -49.74
N VAL A 483 -1.51 17.73 -49.88
CA VAL A 483 -1.50 19.07 -49.24
C VAL A 483 -2.57 19.97 -49.90
N ARG A 484 -2.70 19.93 -51.24
CA ARG A 484 -3.70 20.70 -51.95
C ARG A 484 -5.14 20.25 -51.66
N GLU A 485 -5.36 18.94 -51.58
CA GLU A 485 -6.64 18.34 -51.21
C GLU A 485 -7.01 18.65 -49.74
N ASN A 486 -6.04 18.70 -48.83
CA ASN A 486 -6.24 19.15 -47.46
C ASN A 486 -6.63 20.63 -47.34
N GLU A 487 -6.08 21.50 -48.20
CA GLU A 487 -6.47 22.91 -48.23
C GLU A 487 -7.88 23.10 -48.82
N GLU A 488 -8.27 22.37 -49.85
CA GLU A 488 -9.60 22.38 -50.41
C GLU A 488 -10.64 21.89 -49.42
N LEU A 489 -10.34 20.87 -48.64
CA LEU A 489 -11.17 20.30 -47.61
C LEU A 489 -11.30 21.20 -46.36
N ARG A 490 -10.24 21.91 -45.99
CA ARG A 490 -10.33 22.96 -44.96
C ARG A 490 -11.26 24.10 -45.36
N THR A 491 -11.24 24.46 -46.63
CA THR A 491 -12.15 25.50 -47.16
C THR A 491 -13.59 25.03 -47.22
N GLU A 492 -13.88 23.76 -47.54
CA GLU A 492 -15.23 23.18 -47.49
C GLU A 492 -15.75 23.04 -46.05
N LEU A 493 -14.92 22.61 -45.12
CA LEU A 493 -15.22 22.57 -43.68
C LEU A 493 -15.56 23.98 -43.14
N MET A 494 -14.82 24.99 -43.59
CA MET A 494 -15.07 26.38 -43.21
C MET A 494 -16.40 26.89 -43.78
N LYS A 495 -16.74 26.54 -45.02
CA LYS A 495 -18.03 26.85 -45.64
C LYS A 495 -19.19 26.15 -44.93
N MET A 496 -19.04 24.87 -44.53
CA MET A 496 -20.05 24.16 -43.75
C MET A 496 -20.18 24.74 -42.35
N LYS A 497 -19.08 25.15 -41.69
CA LYS A 497 -19.15 25.84 -40.39
C LYS A 497 -19.90 27.16 -40.49
N MET A 498 -19.69 27.94 -41.52
CA MET A 498 -20.44 29.19 -41.75
C MET A 498 -21.92 28.90 -41.97
N PHE A 499 -22.25 27.90 -42.79
CA PHE A 499 -23.64 27.51 -43.05
C PHE A 499 -24.36 27.02 -41.78
N ILE A 500 -23.70 26.26 -40.93
CA ILE A 500 -24.25 25.81 -39.62
C ILE A 500 -24.42 27.00 -38.67
N SER A 501 -23.44 27.92 -38.62
CA SER A 501 -23.50 29.15 -37.83
C SER A 501 -24.65 30.06 -38.27
N ASP A 502 -24.89 30.19 -39.59
CA ASP A 502 -26.00 30.98 -40.13
C ASP A 502 -27.36 30.33 -39.89
N MET A 503 -27.43 28.99 -39.92
CA MET A 503 -28.64 28.27 -39.51
C MET A 503 -28.94 28.40 -38.01
N GLN A 504 -27.92 28.44 -37.18
CA GLN A 504 -28.09 28.68 -35.73
C GLN A 504 -28.50 30.11 -35.41
N LYS A 505 -28.09 31.09 -36.23
CA LYS A 505 -28.50 32.50 -36.10
C LYS A 505 -29.89 32.77 -36.64
N SER A 506 -30.43 31.91 -37.49
CA SER A 506 -31.78 32.06 -38.11
C SER A 506 -32.92 31.43 -37.31
N VAL A 507 -32.67 30.94 -36.08
CA VAL A 507 -33.72 30.52 -35.15
C VAL A 507 -34.13 31.74 -34.33
N PRO A 508 -35.30 32.35 -34.54
CA PRO A 508 -35.72 33.50 -33.75
C PRO A 508 -36.12 33.06 -32.34
N ASN A 509 -35.55 33.76 -31.38
CA ASN A 509 -35.92 33.73 -29.97
C ASN A 509 -37.33 34.31 -29.83
N SER A 510 -38.38 33.49 -29.80
CA SER A 510 -39.75 33.93 -29.49
C SER A 510 -40.15 33.48 -28.10
N GLN A 511 -39.91 34.37 -27.12
CA GLN A 511 -40.74 34.42 -25.92
C GLN A 511 -42.01 35.20 -26.25
N GLY A 512 -43.19 34.64 -25.93
CA GLY A 512 -44.42 35.42 -25.84
C GLY A 512 -45.69 34.68 -26.29
N HIS A 513 -46.44 34.22 -25.30
CA HIS A 513 -47.89 34.08 -25.17
C HIS A 513 -48.84 33.74 -26.37
N GLY A 514 -49.51 32.61 -26.17
CA GLY A 514 -50.98 32.59 -26.27
C GLY A 514 -51.63 32.06 -27.56
N THR A 515 -52.45 30.99 -27.36
CA THR A 515 -53.66 30.56 -28.06
C THR A 515 -53.56 29.76 -29.37
N THR A 516 -53.97 28.50 -29.19
CA THR A 516 -54.75 27.58 -30.07
C THR A 516 -54.87 27.87 -31.54
N SER A 517 -54.38 26.99 -32.40
CA SER A 517 -55.18 26.27 -33.43
C SER A 517 -54.27 25.23 -34.15
N SER A 518 -54.89 24.09 -34.39
CA SER A 518 -54.38 22.93 -35.08
C SER A 518 -54.08 23.14 -36.55
N VAL A 519 -52.82 22.90 -37.01
CA VAL A 519 -52.56 22.41 -38.38
C VAL A 519 -51.32 21.52 -38.35
N SER A 520 -51.47 20.27 -38.73
CA SER A 520 -50.41 19.29 -38.89
C SER A 520 -49.51 19.66 -40.07
N SER A 521 -48.24 19.98 -39.80
CA SER A 521 -47.20 19.95 -40.83
C SER A 521 -46.04 19.09 -40.37
N LYS A 522 -45.82 17.99 -41.08
CA LYS A 522 -44.72 17.06 -40.91
C LYS A 522 -43.39 17.79 -41.09
N LYS A 523 -42.67 18.08 -39.99
CA LYS A 523 -41.27 18.48 -40.05
C LYS A 523 -40.44 17.22 -40.24
N THR A 524 -40.03 16.93 -41.45
CA THR A 524 -38.93 15.99 -41.73
C THR A 524 -37.64 16.62 -41.26
N THR A 525 -37.06 16.08 -40.21
CA THR A 525 -35.75 16.51 -39.71
C THR A 525 -34.68 16.19 -40.75
N PHE A 526 -33.74 17.10 -40.96
CA PHE A 526 -32.63 17.04 -41.89
C PHE A 526 -31.84 15.71 -41.79
N PHE A 527 -31.75 15.14 -40.60
CA PHE A 527 -31.14 13.83 -40.36
C PHE A 527 -31.89 12.65 -41.01
N SER A 528 -33.19 12.71 -41.20
CA SER A 528 -33.92 11.64 -41.86
C SER A 528 -33.73 11.66 -43.39
N SER A 529 -33.38 12.81 -43.96
CA SER A 529 -33.07 12.94 -45.38
C SER A 529 -31.61 12.48 -45.70
N MET A 530 -30.68 12.79 -44.82
CA MET A 530 -29.28 12.32 -44.95
C MET A 530 -29.15 10.79 -44.76
N SER A 531 -29.94 10.20 -43.86
CA SER A 531 -29.98 8.74 -43.67
C SER A 531 -30.56 8.03 -44.92
N ARG A 532 -31.48 8.67 -45.68
CA ARG A 532 -32.05 8.11 -46.91
C ARG A 532 -31.11 8.20 -48.12
N THR A 533 -30.26 9.22 -48.18
CA THR A 533 -29.25 9.36 -49.23
C THR A 533 -28.05 8.45 -49.01
N LEU A 534 -27.60 8.26 -47.77
CA LEU A 534 -26.53 7.31 -47.43
C LEU A 534 -26.94 5.85 -47.60
N GLY A 535 -28.21 5.49 -47.38
CA GLY A 535 -28.74 4.15 -47.63
C GLY A 535 -28.79 3.75 -49.10
N LYS A 536 -28.69 4.72 -50.05
CA LYS A 536 -28.62 4.46 -51.51
C LYS A 536 -27.18 4.29 -52.02
N LEU A 537 -26.17 4.55 -51.22
CA LEU A 537 -24.76 4.44 -51.57
C LEU A 537 -24.07 3.17 -50.99
N ASN A 538 -24.83 2.18 -50.55
CA ASN A 538 -24.29 0.92 -50.05
C ASN A 538 -24.08 -0.06 -51.23
N PRO A 539 -22.83 -0.30 -51.72
CA PRO A 539 -22.57 -1.14 -52.89
C PRO A 539 -22.62 -2.65 -52.58
N PHE A 540 -22.94 -3.07 -51.36
CA PHE A 540 -22.93 -4.49 -50.95
C PHE A 540 -24.35 -5.08 -50.84
N ARG A 541 -25.25 -4.72 -51.73
CA ARG A 541 -26.55 -5.38 -51.82
C ARG A 541 -26.66 -6.14 -53.13
N ASN A 542 -25.86 -7.17 -53.30
CA ASN A 542 -26.16 -8.23 -54.29
C ASN A 542 -25.43 -9.50 -53.89
N GLY A 543 -26.25 -10.56 -53.68
CA GLY A 543 -25.89 -11.94 -53.92
C GLY A 543 -25.33 -12.73 -52.80
N SER A 544 -26.09 -13.49 -52.08
CA SER A 544 -26.24 -14.93 -52.38
C SER A 544 -27.30 -15.51 -51.48
N LYS A 545 -28.26 -16.17 -52.06
CA LYS A 545 -29.12 -17.22 -51.43
C LYS A 545 -28.30 -18.49 -51.37
N ASP A 546 -28.25 -19.13 -50.20
CA ASP A 546 -28.60 -20.56 -50.10
C ASP A 546 -28.56 -21.01 -48.62
N THR A 547 -29.73 -21.42 -48.24
CA THR A 547 -30.15 -22.55 -47.38
C THR A 547 -29.08 -23.33 -46.60
N THR A 548 -29.27 -23.44 -45.27
CA THR A 548 -29.82 -24.63 -44.64
C THR A 548 -30.09 -24.41 -43.15
N HIS A 549 -31.16 -25.01 -42.70
CA HIS A 549 -31.64 -25.22 -41.34
C HIS A 549 -30.57 -25.63 -40.34
N LEU A 550 -30.68 -25.11 -39.09
CA LEU A 550 -30.81 -25.95 -37.89
C LEU A 550 -31.04 -25.07 -36.64
N GLU A 551 -32.20 -25.28 -36.08
CA GLU A 551 -32.67 -25.32 -34.68
C GLU A 551 -32.18 -24.35 -33.61
N ASP A 552 -33.18 -23.73 -33.02
CA ASP A 552 -33.40 -23.18 -31.71
C ASP A 552 -32.41 -23.54 -30.61
N GLY A 553 -31.92 -22.51 -29.94
CA GLY A 553 -31.23 -22.59 -28.66
C GLY A 553 -31.28 -21.20 -27.96
N ASN A 554 -32.41 -20.94 -27.33
CA ASN A 554 -32.67 -19.82 -26.48
C ASN A 554 -31.62 -19.74 -25.36
N VAL A 555 -30.72 -18.77 -25.34
CA VAL A 555 -29.83 -18.48 -24.21
C VAL A 555 -30.02 -17.07 -23.73
N ASP A 556 -30.65 -17.02 -22.58
CA ASP A 556 -30.95 -15.83 -21.78
C ASP A 556 -29.67 -15.22 -21.22
N PHE A 557 -29.32 -13.97 -21.61
CA PHE A 557 -28.17 -13.23 -21.13
C PHE A 557 -28.57 -12.28 -19.99
N THR A 558 -28.79 -12.84 -18.80
CA THR A 558 -28.81 -12.02 -17.58
C THR A 558 -28.37 -12.83 -16.37
N LYS A 559 -27.08 -12.74 -15.98
CA LYS A 559 -26.60 -12.70 -14.59
C LYS A 559 -25.05 -12.86 -14.52
N PRO A 560 -24.32 -12.03 -13.76
CA PRO A 560 -22.88 -12.21 -13.59
C PRO A 560 -22.57 -13.35 -12.62
N ARG A 561 -21.72 -14.28 -13.04
CA ARG A 561 -21.23 -15.41 -12.23
C ARG A 561 -20.29 -14.92 -11.12
N LYS A 562 -20.68 -15.15 -9.88
CA LYS A 562 -19.79 -15.13 -8.72
C LYS A 562 -18.79 -16.29 -8.82
N ARG A 563 -17.50 -16.00 -8.89
CA ARG A 563 -16.44 -17.00 -8.71
C ARG A 563 -16.32 -17.32 -7.22
N ARG A 564 -16.61 -18.55 -6.85
CA ARG A 564 -16.23 -19.14 -5.56
C ARG A 564 -14.80 -19.69 -5.71
N PHE A 565 -13.89 -19.24 -4.86
CA PHE A 565 -12.63 -19.93 -4.62
C PHE A 565 -12.87 -21.02 -3.59
N SER A 566 -12.60 -22.26 -3.94
CA SER A 566 -12.48 -23.37 -3.00
C SER A 566 -11.02 -23.49 -2.57
N VAL A 567 -10.83 -23.53 -1.26
CA VAL A 567 -9.56 -23.86 -0.60
C VAL A 567 -9.47 -25.39 -0.54
N SER A 568 -8.37 -25.93 -0.96
CA SER A 568 -7.82 -27.21 -0.50
C SER A 568 -6.32 -27.06 -0.35
#